data_0e84df8b4ee55a9ea9ca364c99ffa50e
#
_entry.id   0e84df8b4ee55a9ea9ca364c99ffa50e
#
_cell.length_a   1.000
_cell.length_b   1.000
_cell.length_c   1.000
_cell.angle_alpha   90.00
_cell.angle_beta   90.00
_cell.angle_gamma   90.00
#
_symmetry.space_group_name_H-M   'P 1'
#
loop_
_entity.id
_entity.type
_entity.pdbx_description
1 polymer ?
#
loop_
_entity_poly.entity_id
_entity_poly.type
_entity_poly.pdbx_seq_one_letter_code
_entity_poly.pdbx_strand_id
1 'polypeptide(L)'
;YFLPRRKRMYEGRKGDGDSWVYILSNESQPGMYKIGYTSHEDVDKRVKQLSRSTSVATPFQLEWAFRCFNAERLEGEVHKKLQGHRIAKDREFFAISLNEAKETIQDLGEKYI
;
A
#
# COMPACT_ATOMS: atom_id res chain seq x y z
N TYR A 1 -8.90 -2.91 -11.84
CA TYR A 1 -9.16 -1.58 -12.31
C TYR A 1 -8.93 -0.53 -11.24
N PHE A 2 -8.48 0.60 -11.64
CA PHE A 2 -8.00 1.60 -10.75
C PHE A 2 -8.79 2.91 -10.89
N LEU A 3 -9.06 3.58 -9.77
CA LEU A 3 -9.91 4.76 -9.75
C LEU A 3 -9.08 6.00 -9.39
N PRO A 4 -8.33 6.53 -10.34
CA PRO A 4 -7.34 7.55 -10.02
C PRO A 4 -7.93 8.86 -9.50
N ARG A 5 -9.18 9.13 -9.77
CA ARG A 5 -9.75 10.40 -9.35
C ARG A 5 -10.23 10.42 -7.93
N ARG A 6 -10.16 9.31 -7.24
CA ARG A 6 -10.69 9.23 -5.89
C ARG A 6 -9.70 9.82 -4.93
N LYS A 7 -9.76 11.11 -4.75
CA LYS A 7 -8.83 11.78 -3.87
C LYS A 7 -8.88 11.27 -2.44
N ARG A 8 -10.05 10.87 -2.00
CA ARG A 8 -10.17 10.34 -0.66
C ARG A 8 -9.45 9.02 -0.46
N MET A 9 -8.97 8.43 -1.53
CA MET A 9 -8.14 7.25 -1.41
C MET A 9 -6.75 7.62 -0.95
N TYR A 10 -6.39 8.90 -1.02
CA TYR A 10 -5.11 9.38 -0.57
C TYR A 10 -5.32 10.06 0.77
N GLU A 11 -5.59 9.26 1.77
CA GLU A 11 -5.93 9.81 3.05
C GLU A 11 -4.76 10.03 3.95
N GLY A 12 -3.59 9.97 3.40
CA GLY A 12 -2.42 10.27 4.18
C GLY A 12 -2.56 11.64 4.80
N ARG A 13 -1.86 11.83 5.89
CA ARG A 13 -1.92 13.08 6.60
C ARG A 13 -1.40 14.20 5.73
N LYS A 14 -1.66 15.39 6.16
CA LYS A 14 -1.30 16.55 5.38
C LYS A 14 0.15 16.94 5.44
N GLY A 15 1.00 16.11 5.88
CA GLY A 15 2.40 16.44 5.95
C GLY A 15 2.97 16.72 4.57
N ASP A 16 4.19 17.20 4.56
CA ASP A 16 4.90 17.50 3.33
C ASP A 16 5.72 16.33 2.85
N GLY A 17 5.32 15.15 3.24
CA GLY A 17 6.05 13.97 2.86
C GLY A 17 6.10 13.80 1.35
N ASP A 18 7.17 13.19 0.89
CA ASP A 18 7.42 12.99 -0.52
C ASP A 18 7.31 11.51 -0.92
N SER A 19 6.77 10.71 -0.06
CA SER A 19 6.66 9.29 -0.33
C SER A 19 5.33 8.75 0.20
N TRP A 20 5.03 7.52 -0.20
CA TRP A 20 3.73 6.92 0.10
C TRP A 20 3.90 5.47 0.50
N VAL A 21 3.09 5.05 1.47
CA VAL A 21 2.85 3.62 1.72
C VAL A 21 1.45 3.36 1.19
N TYR A 22 1.30 2.34 0.35
CA TYR A 22 0.04 2.09 -0.32
C TYR A 22 -0.46 0.68 -0.08
N ILE A 23 -1.76 0.50 -0.25
CA ILE A 23 -2.41 -0.79 -0.14
C ILE A 23 -3.06 -1.09 -1.48
N LEU A 24 -2.72 -2.24 -2.05
CA LEU A 24 -3.28 -2.68 -3.32
C LEU A 24 -4.05 -3.97 -3.13
N SER A 25 -5.06 -4.15 -3.96
CA SER A 25 -5.80 -5.40 -4.04
C SER A 25 -5.69 -5.97 -5.43
N ASN A 26 -6.08 -7.23 -5.58
CA ASN A 26 -6.13 -7.89 -6.87
C ASN A 26 -7.31 -8.86 -6.86
N GLU A 27 -8.16 -8.77 -7.89
CA GLU A 27 -9.35 -9.61 -7.95
C GLU A 27 -9.02 -11.11 -7.88
N SER A 28 -7.87 -11.48 -8.39
CA SER A 28 -7.49 -12.88 -8.41
C SER A 28 -7.03 -13.37 -7.05
N GLN A 29 -6.92 -12.48 -6.06
CA GLN A 29 -6.47 -12.84 -4.72
C GLN A 29 -7.35 -12.18 -3.67
N PRO A 30 -8.61 -12.58 -3.57
CA PRO A 30 -9.52 -11.96 -2.63
C PRO A 30 -9.07 -12.19 -1.19
N GLY A 31 -9.29 -11.19 -0.35
CA GLY A 31 -8.92 -11.29 1.05
C GLY A 31 -7.46 -11.06 1.34
N MET A 32 -6.68 -10.69 0.32
CA MET A 32 -5.26 -10.43 0.48
C MET A 32 -4.93 -9.04 -0.05
N TYR A 33 -4.02 -8.38 0.60
CA TYR A 33 -3.62 -7.03 0.21
C TYR A 33 -2.12 -6.90 0.14
N LYS A 34 -1.66 -6.19 -0.86
CA LYS A 34 -0.25 -5.89 -1.02
C LYS A 34 0.03 -4.55 -0.37
N ILE A 35 1.06 -4.50 0.46
CA ILE A 35 1.47 -3.27 1.12
C ILE A 35 2.87 -2.93 0.63
N GLY A 36 3.00 -1.79 -0.03
CA GLY A 36 4.26 -1.38 -0.60
C GLY A 36 4.51 0.10 -0.37
N TYR A 37 5.63 0.58 -0.88
CA TYR A 37 5.95 2.00 -0.77
C TYR A 37 6.48 2.52 -2.10
N THR A 38 6.44 3.83 -2.25
CA THR A 38 7.05 4.49 -3.39
C THR A 38 7.45 5.90 -2.99
N SER A 39 8.52 6.37 -3.59
CA SER A 39 8.92 7.76 -3.44
C SER A 39 8.51 8.60 -4.65
N HIS A 40 7.76 8.01 -5.57
CA HIS A 40 7.22 8.78 -6.69
C HIS A 40 6.13 9.70 -6.20
N GLU A 41 6.04 10.87 -6.82
CA GLU A 41 4.97 11.78 -6.51
C GLU A 41 3.61 11.19 -6.85
N ASP A 42 3.58 10.37 -7.88
CA ASP A 42 2.34 9.84 -8.42
C ASP A 42 2.24 8.35 -8.10
N VAL A 43 1.49 8.04 -7.05
CA VAL A 43 1.31 6.66 -6.64
C VAL A 43 0.55 5.87 -7.71
N ASP A 44 -0.31 6.51 -8.48
CA ASP A 44 -1.03 5.86 -9.57
C ASP A 44 -0.07 5.31 -10.60
N LYS A 45 0.96 6.07 -10.89
CA LYS A 45 1.96 5.64 -11.86
C LYS A 45 2.67 4.39 -11.38
N ARG A 46 2.96 4.33 -10.08
CA ARG A 46 3.60 3.16 -9.51
C ARG A 46 2.70 1.93 -9.63
N VAL A 47 1.41 2.10 -9.37
CA VAL A 47 0.45 1.00 -9.47
C VAL A 47 0.41 0.47 -10.90
N LYS A 48 0.41 1.36 -11.88
CA LYS A 48 0.42 0.96 -13.28
C LYS A 48 1.68 0.20 -13.64
N GLN A 49 2.82 0.64 -13.14
CA GLN A 49 4.07 -0.05 -13.38
C GLN A 49 4.03 -1.47 -12.83
N LEU A 50 3.54 -1.63 -11.62
CA LEU A 50 3.44 -2.94 -11.00
C LEU A 50 2.53 -3.86 -11.79
N SER A 51 1.41 -3.33 -12.27
CA SER A 51 0.46 -4.12 -13.04
C SER A 51 1.03 -4.60 -14.36
N ARG A 52 1.87 -3.78 -14.99
CA ARG A 52 2.46 -4.13 -16.29
C ARG A 52 3.64 -5.07 -16.18
N SER A 53 4.37 -4.98 -15.08
CA SER A 53 5.63 -5.69 -14.96
C SER A 53 5.50 -7.09 -14.41
N THR A 54 4.30 -7.50 -14.06
CA THR A 54 4.08 -8.82 -13.48
C THR A 54 3.28 -9.69 -14.42
N SER A 55 3.21 -10.97 -14.11
CA SER A 55 2.44 -11.92 -14.89
C SER A 55 1.06 -12.15 -14.31
N VAL A 56 0.59 -11.26 -13.44
CA VAL A 56 -0.75 -11.42 -12.87
C VAL A 56 -1.81 -11.24 -13.94
N ALA A 57 -2.90 -11.98 -13.80
CA ALA A 57 -3.97 -11.97 -14.78
C ALA A 57 -4.78 -10.68 -14.75
N THR A 58 -4.89 -10.06 -13.60
CA THR A 58 -5.68 -8.85 -13.43
C THR A 58 -4.80 -7.75 -12.86
N PRO A 59 -5.07 -6.49 -13.22
CA PRO A 59 -4.28 -5.39 -12.68
C PRO A 59 -4.55 -5.17 -11.21
N PHE A 60 -3.58 -4.57 -10.55
CA PHE A 60 -3.75 -4.16 -9.17
C PHE A 60 -4.68 -2.97 -9.09
N GLN A 61 -5.40 -2.88 -7.99
CA GLN A 61 -6.24 -1.73 -7.70
C GLN A 61 -5.70 -1.03 -6.46
N LEU A 62 -5.61 0.29 -6.53
CA LEU A 62 -5.18 1.07 -5.37
C LEU A 62 -6.36 1.24 -4.42
N GLU A 63 -6.21 0.68 -3.22
CA GLU A 63 -7.27 0.80 -2.23
C GLU A 63 -7.06 1.99 -1.33
N TRP A 64 -5.81 2.35 -1.06
CA TRP A 64 -5.54 3.42 -0.12
C TRP A 64 -4.06 3.77 -0.15
N ALA A 65 -3.73 5.00 0.17
CA ALA A 65 -2.34 5.45 0.22
C ALA A 65 -2.16 6.44 1.35
N PHE A 66 -1.01 6.35 2.00
CA PHE A 66 -0.66 7.19 3.14
C PHE A 66 0.59 7.98 2.81
N ARG A 67 0.48 9.30 2.77
CA ARG A 67 1.60 10.17 2.44
C ARG A 67 2.45 10.42 3.68
N CYS A 68 3.75 10.33 3.54
CA CYS A 68 4.62 10.45 4.70
C CYS A 68 6.05 10.71 4.26
N PHE A 69 6.91 10.96 5.24
CA PHE A 69 8.34 10.98 5.03
C PHE A 69 8.84 9.55 5.25
N ASN A 70 9.85 9.17 4.47
CA ASN A 70 10.56 7.91 4.69
C ASN A 70 9.63 6.69 4.64
N ALA A 71 8.85 6.61 3.57
CA ALA A 71 7.88 5.53 3.44
C ALA A 71 8.52 4.15 3.43
N GLU A 72 9.75 4.06 2.95
CA GLU A 72 10.44 2.77 2.96
C GLU A 72 10.56 2.22 4.38
N ARG A 73 10.92 3.09 5.31
CA ARG A 73 11.08 2.66 6.70
C ARG A 73 9.74 2.33 7.33
N LEU A 74 8.73 3.15 7.03
CA LEU A 74 7.40 2.87 7.54
C LEU A 74 6.89 1.54 7.02
N GLU A 75 7.05 1.29 5.72
CA GLU A 75 6.61 0.03 5.14
C GLU A 75 7.30 -1.15 5.84
N GLY A 76 8.59 -1.02 6.11
CA GLY A 76 9.31 -2.08 6.81
C GLY A 76 8.74 -2.35 8.20
N GLU A 77 8.37 -1.29 8.92
CA GLU A 77 7.77 -1.46 10.24
C GLU A 77 6.39 -2.11 10.14
N VAL A 78 5.61 -1.72 9.14
CA VAL A 78 4.29 -2.30 8.93
C VAL A 78 4.41 -3.79 8.61
N HIS A 79 5.33 -4.13 7.72
CA HIS A 79 5.57 -5.54 7.36
C HIS A 79 5.96 -6.36 8.58
N LYS A 80 6.81 -5.80 9.42
CA LYS A 80 7.22 -6.49 10.63
C LYS A 80 6.05 -6.69 11.59
N LYS A 81 5.24 -5.67 11.74
CA LYS A 81 4.08 -5.75 12.62
C LYS A 81 3.08 -6.80 12.15
N LEU A 82 2.94 -6.93 10.84
CA LEU A 82 1.94 -7.81 10.24
C LEU A 82 2.52 -9.15 9.78
N GLN A 83 3.73 -9.48 10.19
CA GLN A 83 4.41 -10.66 9.64
C GLN A 83 3.64 -11.96 9.89
N GLY A 84 2.83 -12.02 10.93
CA GLY A 84 2.02 -13.21 11.20
C GLY A 84 0.92 -13.45 10.17
N HIS A 85 0.62 -12.43 9.37
CA HIS A 85 -0.41 -12.52 8.33
C HIS A 85 0.18 -12.61 6.93
N ARG A 86 1.50 -12.63 6.83
CA ARG A 86 2.16 -12.61 5.53
C ARG A 86 1.95 -13.93 4.80
N ILE A 87 1.75 -13.82 3.50
CA ILE A 87 1.63 -14.99 2.65
C ILE A 87 3.04 -15.47 2.33
N ALA A 88 3.31 -16.73 2.62
CA ALA A 88 4.67 -17.26 2.55
C ALA A 88 5.35 -17.07 1.21
N LYS A 89 4.62 -17.21 0.13
CA LYS A 89 5.20 -17.15 -1.21
C LYS A 89 5.40 -15.75 -1.73
N ASP A 90 4.68 -14.79 -1.17
CA ASP A 90 4.76 -13.42 -1.63
C ASP A 90 4.88 -12.54 -0.41
N ARG A 91 6.04 -12.00 -0.22
CA ARG A 91 6.38 -11.30 1.01
C ARG A 91 5.61 -10.01 1.22
N GLU A 92 5.03 -9.47 0.17
CA GLU A 92 4.34 -8.20 0.28
C GLU A 92 2.83 -8.35 0.41
N PHE A 93 2.32 -9.57 0.32
CA PHE A 93 0.90 -9.82 0.47
C PHE A 93 0.57 -10.30 1.86
N PHE A 94 -0.55 -9.79 2.38
CA PHE A 94 -0.99 -10.07 3.74
C PHE A 94 -2.46 -10.46 3.74
N ALA A 95 -2.79 -11.49 4.49
CA ALA A 95 -4.18 -11.95 4.64
C ALA A 95 -4.77 -11.26 5.86
N ILE A 96 -5.23 -10.03 5.66
CA ILE A 96 -5.84 -9.22 6.72
C ILE A 96 -6.95 -8.39 6.10
N SER A 97 -7.75 -7.77 6.94
CA SER A 97 -8.78 -6.88 6.43
C SER A 97 -8.15 -5.54 6.00
N LEU A 98 -8.84 -4.85 5.11
CA LEU A 98 -8.38 -3.54 4.67
C LEU A 98 -8.31 -2.57 5.85
N ASN A 99 -9.30 -2.61 6.73
CA ASN A 99 -9.31 -1.72 7.89
C ASN A 99 -8.11 -1.96 8.80
N GLU A 100 -7.78 -3.21 9.04
CA GLU A 100 -6.64 -3.52 9.88
C GLU A 100 -5.34 -3.04 9.26
N ALA A 101 -5.22 -3.18 7.94
CA ALA A 101 -4.05 -2.69 7.25
C ALA A 101 -3.94 -1.17 7.37
N LYS A 102 -5.05 -0.47 7.16
CA LYS A 102 -5.07 0.99 7.28
C LYS A 102 -4.69 1.44 8.67
N GLU A 103 -5.28 0.82 9.68
CA GLU A 103 -5.01 1.21 11.06
C GLU A 103 -3.56 1.00 11.42
N THR A 104 -2.99 -0.10 10.98
CA THR A 104 -1.59 -0.37 11.27
C THR A 104 -0.69 0.70 10.65
N ILE A 105 -0.97 1.06 9.40
CA ILE A 105 -0.17 2.07 8.72
C ILE A 105 -0.32 3.43 9.41
N GLN A 106 -1.55 3.78 9.79
CA GLN A 106 -1.79 5.07 10.44
C GLN A 106 -1.09 5.14 11.79
N ASP A 107 -1.21 4.07 12.58
CA ASP A 107 -0.62 4.07 13.91
C ASP A 107 0.90 4.17 13.84
N LEU A 108 1.51 3.36 13.02
CA LEU A 108 2.97 3.39 12.90
C LEU A 108 3.45 4.62 12.14
N GLY A 109 2.58 5.19 11.32
CA GLY A 109 2.94 6.33 10.48
C GLY A 109 2.93 7.67 11.17
N GLU A 110 2.37 7.74 12.39
CA GLU A 110 2.27 9.03 13.10
C GLU A 110 3.60 9.76 13.18
N LYS A 111 4.66 9.03 13.39
CA LYS A 111 5.98 9.65 13.54
C LYS A 111 6.64 9.99 12.21
N TYR A 112 5.99 9.70 11.11
CA TYR A 112 6.55 9.95 9.78
C TYR A 112 5.80 11.04 9.02
N ILE A 113 4.95 11.76 9.67
CA ILE A 113 4.22 12.85 9.01
C ILE A 113 4.67 14.22 9.48
#